data_a2471f49b255066d7a47fdb9983a2d50
#
_entry.id   a2471f49b255066d7a47fdb9983a2d50
#
_cell.length_a   1.000
_cell.length_b   1.000
_cell.length_c   1.000
_cell.angle_alpha   90.00
_cell.angle_beta   90.00
_cell.angle_gamma   90.00
#
_symmetry.space_group_name_H-M   'P 1'
#
loop_
_entity.id
_entity.type
_entity.pdbx_description
1 polymer ?
#
loop_
_entity_poly.entity_id
_entity_poly.type
_entity_poly.pdbx_seq_one_letter_code
_entity_poly.pdbx_strand_id
1 'polypeptide(L)'
;MRTSHEITLEEHHQWFSRHANNPERHLLIFELDSTPLGFINIYQIAPGGIAEWGFYTAPDAPPGTGRLLGQASLHYAFVESGLHKLIGQVLAYNERSVRYHLALGFAQEGILRQQHFDGQHYHDVVCFGLLASEWRSIQ
;
A
#
# COMPACT_ATOMS: atom_id res chain seq x y z
N MET A 1 -19.81 -15.18 -3.19
CA MET A 1 -18.93 -16.31 -3.40
C MET A 1 -17.50 -15.85 -3.59
N ARG A 2 -16.60 -16.58 -3.06
CA ARG A 2 -15.20 -16.23 -3.16
C ARG A 2 -14.56 -16.88 -4.35
N THR A 3 -13.81 -16.14 -5.12
CA THR A 3 -13.17 -16.69 -6.31
C THR A 3 -11.69 -16.88 -6.05
N SER A 4 -11.13 -17.89 -6.71
CA SER A 4 -9.71 -18.17 -6.63
C SER A 4 -8.97 -17.73 -7.90
N HIS A 5 -9.68 -17.18 -8.87
CA HIS A 5 -9.03 -16.73 -10.09
C HIS A 5 -8.38 -15.36 -9.89
N GLU A 6 -7.47 -15.03 -10.77
CA GLU A 6 -6.78 -13.77 -10.74
C GLU A 6 -7.73 -12.62 -11.07
N ILE A 7 -7.61 -11.52 -10.36
CA ILE A 7 -8.48 -10.37 -10.52
C ILE A 7 -7.77 -9.33 -11.40
N THR A 8 -8.49 -8.81 -12.39
CA THR A 8 -7.93 -7.82 -13.30
C THR A 8 -7.93 -6.43 -12.67
N LEU A 9 -7.11 -5.54 -13.22
CA LEU A 9 -7.03 -4.18 -12.73
C LEU A 9 -8.36 -3.43 -12.90
N GLU A 10 -9.06 -3.68 -13.97
CA GLU A 10 -10.37 -3.06 -14.18
C GLU A 10 -11.35 -3.44 -13.09
N GLU A 11 -11.31 -4.68 -12.66
CA GLU A 11 -12.17 -5.12 -11.56
C GLU A 11 -11.80 -4.41 -10.26
N HIS A 12 -10.51 -4.12 -10.05
CA HIS A 12 -10.07 -3.44 -8.84
C HIS A 12 -10.64 -2.05 -8.71
N HIS A 13 -10.72 -1.30 -9.81
CA HIS A 13 -11.18 0.09 -9.77
C HIS A 13 -12.58 0.22 -9.23
N GLN A 14 -13.43 -0.79 -9.45
CA GLN A 14 -14.81 -0.73 -9.02
C GLN A 14 -14.97 -0.97 -7.54
N TRP A 15 -13.91 -1.43 -6.87
CA TRP A 15 -14.01 -1.86 -5.49
C TRP A 15 -13.47 -0.88 -4.48
N PHE A 16 -12.79 0.16 -4.94
CA PHE A 16 -12.31 1.16 -4.02
C PHE A 16 -13.42 2.16 -3.70
N SER A 17 -13.70 2.30 -2.41
CA SER A 17 -14.65 3.28 -1.92
C SER A 17 -13.91 4.36 -1.16
N ARG A 18 -14.25 5.59 -1.45
CA ARG A 18 -13.63 6.72 -0.80
C ARG A 18 -14.41 7.12 0.42
N HIS A 19 -13.73 7.21 1.55
CA HIS A 19 -14.39 7.50 2.81
C HIS A 19 -14.01 8.82 3.43
N ALA A 20 -13.15 9.60 2.76
CA ALA A 20 -12.75 10.91 3.24
C ALA A 20 -12.78 11.90 2.09
N ASN A 21 -13.20 13.12 2.38
CA ASN A 21 -13.22 14.18 1.38
C ASN A 21 -11.97 15.04 1.42
N ASN A 22 -11.01 14.69 2.27
CA ASN A 22 -9.76 15.40 2.35
C ASN A 22 -8.90 15.08 1.13
N PRO A 23 -8.52 16.06 0.30
CA PRO A 23 -7.72 15.76 -0.91
C PRO A 23 -6.33 15.23 -0.59
N GLU A 24 -5.85 15.41 0.65
CA GLU A 24 -4.53 14.94 1.04
C GLU A 24 -4.56 13.56 1.69
N ARG A 25 -5.76 13.01 1.93
CA ARG A 25 -5.89 11.71 2.59
C ARG A 25 -6.95 10.89 1.89
N HIS A 26 -6.57 9.69 1.48
CA HIS A 26 -7.47 8.77 0.82
C HIS A 26 -7.63 7.52 1.68
N LEU A 27 -8.87 7.29 2.12
CA LEU A 27 -9.21 6.08 2.85
C LEU A 27 -10.01 5.20 1.91
N LEU A 28 -9.48 4.03 1.58
CA LEU A 28 -10.04 3.17 0.55
C LEU A 28 -10.31 1.79 1.11
N ILE A 29 -11.38 1.18 0.65
CA ILE A 29 -11.70 -0.20 0.98
C ILE A 29 -11.60 -1.01 -0.30
N PHE A 30 -10.84 -2.11 -0.23
CA PHE A 30 -10.70 -3.04 -1.33
C PHE A 30 -11.72 -4.14 -1.16
N GLU A 31 -12.65 -4.27 -2.11
CA GLU A 31 -13.76 -5.20 -2.02
C GLU A 31 -13.79 -6.15 -3.21
N LEU A 32 -14.31 -7.33 -2.98
CA LEU A 32 -14.64 -8.30 -4.03
C LEU A 32 -16.02 -8.83 -3.73
N ASP A 33 -16.95 -8.66 -4.71
CA ASP A 33 -18.35 -9.09 -4.55
C ASP A 33 -18.97 -8.50 -3.29
N SER A 34 -18.71 -7.22 -3.06
CA SER A 34 -19.22 -6.45 -1.90
C SER A 34 -18.67 -6.93 -0.57
N THR A 35 -17.65 -7.80 -0.58
CA THR A 35 -17.00 -8.26 0.65
C THR A 35 -15.72 -7.47 0.84
N PRO A 36 -15.60 -6.71 1.93
CA PRO A 36 -14.35 -5.98 2.21
C PRO A 36 -13.21 -6.96 2.47
N LEU A 37 -12.13 -6.81 1.74
CA LEU A 37 -10.96 -7.69 1.86
C LEU A 37 -9.72 -6.96 2.33
N GLY A 38 -9.74 -5.64 2.33
CA GLY A 38 -8.58 -4.89 2.77
C GLY A 38 -8.88 -3.42 2.91
N PHE A 39 -7.96 -2.73 3.57
CA PHE A 39 -8.08 -1.31 3.85
C PHE A 39 -6.77 -0.63 3.45
N ILE A 40 -6.87 0.51 2.78
CA ILE A 40 -5.71 1.27 2.33
C ILE A 40 -5.88 2.72 2.79
N ASN A 41 -4.79 3.27 3.32
CA ASN A 41 -4.72 4.66 3.73
C ASN A 41 -3.53 5.29 2.99
N ILE A 42 -3.81 6.31 2.19
CA ILE A 42 -2.78 7.04 1.45
C ILE A 42 -2.92 8.51 1.83
N TYR A 43 -1.86 9.12 2.36
CA TYR A 43 -1.93 10.50 2.78
C TYR A 43 -0.66 11.24 2.39
N GLN A 44 -0.85 12.49 1.96
CA GLN A 44 0.25 13.34 1.52
C GLN A 44 1.04 13.81 2.73
N ILE A 45 2.36 13.70 2.65
CA ILE A 45 3.25 14.08 3.75
C ILE A 45 4.15 15.24 3.38
N ALA A 46 4.23 15.59 2.08
CA ALA A 46 5.06 16.69 1.62
C ALA A 46 4.48 17.23 0.32
N PRO A 47 4.78 18.50 -0.02
CA PRO A 47 4.33 19.04 -1.30
C PRO A 47 4.93 18.28 -2.47
N GLY A 48 4.26 18.34 -3.62
CA GLY A 48 4.79 17.72 -4.83
C GLY A 48 4.32 16.29 -5.05
N GLY A 49 3.23 15.90 -4.42
CA GLY A 49 2.67 14.57 -4.65
C GLY A 49 3.46 13.47 -3.96
N ILE A 50 3.98 13.74 -2.78
CA ILE A 50 4.72 12.76 -1.98
C ILE A 50 3.83 12.30 -0.85
N ALA A 51 3.51 11.00 -0.83
CA ALA A 51 2.55 10.44 0.11
C ALA A 51 3.09 9.18 0.76
N GLU A 52 2.51 8.85 1.90
CA GLU A 52 2.81 7.61 2.61
C GLU A 52 1.57 6.73 2.58
N TRP A 53 1.75 5.42 2.54
CA TRP A 53 0.63 4.50 2.58
C TRP A 53 0.71 3.57 3.77
N GLY A 54 -0.47 3.12 4.19
CA GLY A 54 -0.63 2.02 5.13
C GLY A 54 -1.76 1.15 4.62
N PHE A 55 -1.72 -0.12 4.98
CA PHE A 55 -2.73 -1.05 4.49
C PHE A 55 -2.79 -2.28 5.38
N TYR A 56 -3.90 -3.02 5.26
CA TYR A 56 -3.96 -4.37 5.80
C TYR A 56 -5.02 -5.15 5.02
N THR A 57 -4.88 -6.47 5.05
CA THR A 57 -5.86 -7.36 4.45
C THR A 57 -6.66 -8.05 5.56
N ALA A 58 -7.90 -8.40 5.25
CA ALA A 58 -8.73 -9.12 6.19
C ALA A 58 -8.09 -10.47 6.52
N PRO A 59 -8.22 -10.96 7.77
CA PRO A 59 -7.56 -12.22 8.15
C PRO A 59 -8.00 -13.42 7.32
N ASP A 60 -9.24 -13.40 6.84
CA ASP A 60 -9.80 -14.50 6.05
C ASP A 60 -9.77 -14.22 4.56
N ALA A 61 -9.01 -13.24 4.12
CA ALA A 61 -8.92 -12.92 2.70
C ALA A 61 -8.29 -14.08 1.93
N PRO A 62 -8.72 -14.32 0.69
CA PRO A 62 -8.15 -15.41 -0.12
C PRO A 62 -6.67 -15.19 -0.39
N PRO A 63 -5.92 -16.27 -0.66
CA PRO A 63 -4.52 -16.14 -1.06
C PRO A 63 -4.40 -15.23 -2.28
N GLY A 64 -3.36 -14.40 -2.29
CA GLY A 64 -3.12 -13.46 -3.38
C GLY A 64 -3.78 -12.11 -3.20
N THR A 65 -4.63 -11.94 -2.18
CA THR A 65 -5.31 -10.66 -1.95
C THR A 65 -4.31 -9.54 -1.72
N GLY A 66 -3.26 -9.80 -0.92
CA GLY A 66 -2.26 -8.77 -0.64
C GLY A 66 -1.57 -8.26 -1.90
N ARG A 67 -1.21 -9.16 -2.82
CA ARG A 67 -0.58 -8.77 -4.08
C ARG A 67 -1.53 -7.92 -4.91
N LEU A 68 -2.78 -8.35 -5.02
CA LEU A 68 -3.77 -7.62 -5.80
C LEU A 68 -4.07 -6.26 -5.21
N LEU A 69 -4.21 -6.20 -3.88
CA LEU A 69 -4.43 -4.95 -3.17
C LEU A 69 -3.27 -3.99 -3.41
N GLY A 70 -2.03 -4.50 -3.36
CA GLY A 70 -0.86 -3.67 -3.60
C GLY A 70 -0.84 -3.11 -5.02
N GLN A 71 -1.10 -3.96 -6.01
CA GLN A 71 -1.11 -3.52 -7.40
C GLN A 71 -2.20 -2.47 -7.65
N ALA A 72 -3.38 -2.69 -7.10
CA ALA A 72 -4.48 -1.73 -7.26
C ALA A 72 -4.17 -0.42 -6.56
N SER A 73 -3.54 -0.49 -5.39
CA SER A 73 -3.18 0.71 -4.63
C SER A 73 -2.15 1.55 -5.38
N LEU A 74 -1.16 0.91 -5.99
CA LEU A 74 -0.15 1.63 -6.76
C LEU A 74 -0.76 2.27 -8.00
N HIS A 75 -1.66 1.57 -8.67
CA HIS A 75 -2.37 2.16 -9.81
C HIS A 75 -3.18 3.37 -9.37
N TYR A 76 -3.90 3.25 -8.27
CA TYR A 76 -4.67 4.38 -7.72
C TYR A 76 -3.75 5.56 -7.41
N ALA A 77 -2.64 5.29 -6.73
CA ALA A 77 -1.73 6.34 -6.29
C ALA A 77 -1.12 7.08 -7.48
N PHE A 78 -0.62 6.35 -8.48
CA PHE A 78 0.17 6.95 -9.54
C PHE A 78 -0.66 7.37 -10.75
N VAL A 79 -1.78 6.71 -11.00
CA VAL A 79 -2.60 7.05 -12.16
C VAL A 79 -3.78 7.94 -11.74
N GLU A 80 -4.58 7.48 -10.79
CA GLU A 80 -5.79 8.24 -10.45
C GLU A 80 -5.50 9.45 -9.59
N SER A 81 -4.57 9.34 -8.64
CA SER A 81 -4.21 10.45 -7.76
C SER A 81 -3.04 11.26 -8.31
N GLY A 82 -2.31 10.74 -9.29
CA GLY A 82 -1.22 11.47 -9.90
C GLY A 82 -0.05 11.74 -8.98
N LEU A 83 0.20 10.88 -8.01
CA LEU A 83 1.30 11.09 -7.07
C LEU A 83 2.64 10.94 -7.76
N HIS A 84 3.64 11.61 -7.21
CA HIS A 84 5.01 11.53 -7.69
C HIS A 84 5.77 10.39 -7.01
N LYS A 85 5.53 10.19 -5.71
CA LYS A 85 6.26 9.22 -4.91
C LYS A 85 5.37 8.67 -3.82
N LEU A 86 5.48 7.36 -3.57
CA LEU A 86 4.79 6.71 -2.47
C LEU A 86 5.83 6.12 -1.55
N ILE A 87 5.69 6.37 -0.23
CA ILE A 87 6.62 5.81 0.74
C ILE A 87 5.86 4.85 1.66
N GLY A 88 6.61 3.88 2.20
CA GLY A 88 6.10 2.96 3.19
C GLY A 88 7.11 2.76 4.28
N GLN A 89 6.65 2.64 5.51
CA GLN A 89 7.51 2.36 6.65
C GLN A 89 7.15 1.00 7.22
N VAL A 90 8.15 0.20 7.51
CA VAL A 90 7.96 -1.18 7.92
C VAL A 90 8.83 -1.44 9.14
N LEU A 91 8.26 -2.07 10.17
CA LEU A 91 9.05 -2.53 11.31
C LEU A 91 10.06 -3.55 10.80
N ALA A 92 11.33 -3.38 11.20
CA ALA A 92 12.41 -4.18 10.62
C ALA A 92 12.22 -5.68 10.86
N TYR A 93 11.57 -6.07 11.95
CA TYR A 93 11.34 -7.48 12.25
C TYR A 93 10.19 -8.06 11.43
N ASN A 94 9.42 -7.25 10.73
CA ASN A 94 8.32 -7.72 9.90
C ASN A 94 8.86 -8.09 8.52
N GLU A 95 9.52 -9.24 8.45
CA GLU A 95 10.20 -9.66 7.22
C GLU A 95 9.23 -9.84 6.07
N ARG A 96 8.01 -10.26 6.37
CA ARG A 96 7.00 -10.45 5.33
C ARG A 96 6.67 -9.13 4.63
N SER A 97 6.49 -8.07 5.42
CA SER A 97 6.18 -6.75 4.85
C SER A 97 7.38 -6.17 4.11
N VAL A 98 8.61 -6.42 4.60
CA VAL A 98 9.81 -6.00 3.89
C VAL A 98 9.84 -6.64 2.50
N ARG A 99 9.65 -7.95 2.42
CA ARG A 99 9.63 -8.65 1.14
C ARG A 99 8.49 -8.18 0.25
N TYR A 100 7.35 -7.88 0.85
CA TYR A 100 6.18 -7.41 0.11
C TYR A 100 6.49 -6.10 -0.62
N HIS A 101 7.10 -5.13 0.08
CA HIS A 101 7.45 -3.86 -0.54
C HIS A 101 8.48 -4.05 -1.65
N LEU A 102 9.48 -4.89 -1.41
CA LEU A 102 10.48 -5.15 -2.44
C LEU A 102 9.84 -5.80 -3.67
N ALA A 103 8.91 -6.73 -3.46
CA ALA A 103 8.24 -7.41 -4.57
C ALA A 103 7.38 -6.45 -5.39
N LEU A 104 6.84 -5.41 -4.77
CA LEU A 104 6.06 -4.40 -5.47
C LEU A 104 6.93 -3.40 -6.23
N GLY A 105 8.24 -3.44 -6.02
CA GLY A 105 9.15 -2.55 -6.73
C GLY A 105 9.70 -1.40 -5.90
N PHE A 106 9.33 -1.32 -4.63
CA PHE A 106 9.88 -0.27 -3.76
C PHE A 106 11.38 -0.46 -3.54
N ALA A 107 12.09 0.64 -3.43
CA ALA A 107 13.50 0.63 -3.06
C ALA A 107 13.64 0.96 -1.58
N GLN A 108 14.57 0.30 -0.92
CA GLN A 108 14.87 0.65 0.47
C GLN A 108 15.67 1.94 0.47
N GLU A 109 15.19 2.93 1.22
CA GLU A 109 15.81 4.25 1.24
C GLU A 109 16.57 4.53 2.52
N GLY A 110 16.31 3.76 3.57
CA GLY A 110 17.02 3.96 4.81
C GLY A 110 16.42 3.16 5.95
N ILE A 111 17.08 3.27 7.08
CA ILE A 111 16.65 2.64 8.33
C ILE A 111 16.65 3.71 9.41
N LEU A 112 15.51 3.86 10.08
CA LEU A 112 15.39 4.72 11.24
C LEU A 112 15.64 3.85 12.46
N ARG A 113 16.80 4.06 13.10
CA ARG A 113 17.22 3.19 14.20
C ARG A 113 16.37 3.45 15.43
N GLN A 114 15.83 2.37 16.00
CA GLN A 114 15.07 2.39 17.25
C GLN A 114 13.96 3.42 17.26
N GLN A 115 13.27 3.51 16.12
CA GLN A 115 12.24 4.52 15.91
C GLN A 115 10.91 4.13 16.55
N HIS A 116 10.67 2.84 16.76
CA HIS A 116 9.39 2.35 17.26
C HIS A 116 9.57 1.67 18.61
N PHE A 117 8.74 2.06 19.58
CA PHE A 117 8.73 1.45 20.91
C PHE A 117 7.42 0.66 21.06
N ASP A 118 7.53 -0.64 21.34
CA ASP A 118 6.36 -1.51 21.43
C ASP A 118 5.84 -1.67 22.85
N GLY A 119 6.38 -0.92 23.80
CA GLY A 119 6.03 -1.01 25.21
C GLY A 119 7.10 -1.74 26.02
N GLN A 120 8.00 -2.46 25.35
CA GLN A 120 9.08 -3.19 26.01
C GLN A 120 10.41 -2.99 25.31
N HIS A 121 10.43 -2.99 23.98
CA HIS A 121 11.65 -2.93 23.20
C HIS A 121 11.56 -1.86 22.12
N TYR A 122 12.71 -1.36 21.71
CA TYR A 122 12.83 -0.42 20.60
C TYR A 122 13.17 -1.19 19.33
N HIS A 123 12.56 -0.81 18.22
CA HIS A 123 12.74 -1.50 16.94
C HIS A 123 13.08 -0.51 15.84
N ASP A 124 13.89 -0.97 14.91
CA ASP A 124 14.21 -0.18 13.73
C ASP A 124 13.02 -0.15 12.78
N VAL A 125 12.93 0.92 12.00
CA VAL A 125 11.92 1.08 10.96
C VAL A 125 12.64 1.19 9.63
N VAL A 126 12.28 0.34 8.68
CA VAL A 126 12.82 0.37 7.32
C VAL A 126 11.95 1.29 6.49
N CYS A 127 12.57 2.22 5.77
CA CYS A 127 11.88 3.16 4.91
C CYS A 127 12.00 2.74 3.47
N PHE A 128 10.86 2.62 2.79
CA PHE A 128 10.78 2.26 1.38
C PHE A 128 10.18 3.40 0.59
N GLY A 129 10.61 3.54 -0.66
CA GLY A 129 10.04 4.53 -1.55
C GLY A 129 9.90 3.97 -2.95
N LEU A 130 8.88 4.44 -3.65
CA LEU A 130 8.64 4.07 -5.04
C LEU A 130 8.27 5.35 -5.80
N LEU A 131 9.04 5.65 -6.83
CA LEU A 131 8.75 6.80 -7.68
C LEU A 131 7.76 6.40 -8.78
N ALA A 132 6.92 7.35 -9.19
CA ALA A 132 5.99 7.09 -10.28
C ALA A 132 6.69 6.61 -11.53
N SER A 133 7.86 7.19 -11.84
CA SER A 133 8.63 6.79 -13.01
C SER A 133 9.12 5.35 -12.89
N GLU A 134 9.53 4.93 -11.69
CA GLU A 134 9.96 3.56 -11.47
C GLU A 134 8.80 2.58 -11.65
N TRP A 135 7.64 2.95 -11.11
CA TRP A 135 6.47 2.10 -11.24
C TRP A 135 6.07 1.93 -12.69
N ARG A 136 6.09 3.02 -13.47
CA ARG A 136 5.74 2.93 -14.89
C ARG A 136 6.69 2.06 -15.68
N SER A 137 7.96 2.02 -15.31
CA SER A 137 8.93 1.24 -16.05
C SER A 137 8.78 -0.25 -15.85
N ILE A 138 8.09 -0.68 -14.78
CA ILE A 138 7.87 -2.10 -14.50
C ILE A 138 6.46 -2.58 -14.86
N GLN A 139 5.65 -1.70 -15.47
CA GLN A 139 4.29 -2.09 -15.91
C GLN A 139 4.27 -2.72 -17.31
#